data_cedfdbf22cfe3801716acb6e79386500
#
_entry.id   cedfdbf22cfe3801716acb6e79386500
#
_cell.length_a   1.000
_cell.length_b   1.000
_cell.length_c   1.000
_cell.angle_alpha   90.00
_cell.angle_beta   90.00
_cell.angle_gamma   90.00
#
_symmetry.space_group_name_H-M   'P 1'
#
loop_
_entity.id
_entity.type
_entity.pdbx_description
1 polymer ?
#
loop_
_entity_poly.entity_id
_entity_poly.type
_entity_poly.pdbx_seq_one_letter_code
_entity_poly.pdbx_strand_id
1 'polypeptide(L)'
;MEEEINYWDNSKYAPCQYATRLLDKLRKMNEEVKRPINIDEVIKAIYYAKKYHGSQMRQSGEPYHSHPLEVAYMVSDYLYRTDIIVTSILHDTIEDTELTEKMIAYIFGEQVASQVEDLSRNKPHGKISSAEMVEILYKQKKYDVALIKLFDRIHNLQTLGVKSPEKARKIIEETIQEFLVLSTYLVLSEIKYQLMELCSKYSTVTYPSTLDLYSLLSMDNFQPLFPIFQNDADQKCTLQLMVSL
;
A
#
# COMPACT_ATOMS: atom_id res chain seq x y z
N MET A 1 24.94 -3.07 -18.12
CA MET A 1 23.72 -2.72 -17.37
C MET A 1 22.53 -3.62 -17.72
N GLU A 2 22.22 -3.84 -19.01
CA GLU A 2 21.11 -4.73 -19.42
C GLU A 2 21.38 -6.21 -19.10
N GLU A 3 22.61 -6.70 -19.17
CA GLU A 3 22.98 -8.10 -18.86
C GLU A 3 22.88 -8.43 -17.35
N GLU A 4 23.10 -7.48 -16.44
CA GLU A 4 22.97 -7.71 -14.99
C GLU A 4 21.53 -7.71 -14.50
N ILE A 5 20.61 -7.05 -15.21
CA ILE A 5 19.22 -6.94 -14.83
C ILE A 5 18.46 -8.26 -15.10
N ASN A 6 18.88 -9.01 -16.09
CA ASN A 6 18.14 -10.17 -16.61
C ASN A 6 18.49 -11.52 -15.96
N TYR A 7 19.42 -11.57 -15.03
CA TYR A 7 19.81 -12.83 -14.41
C TYR A 7 18.96 -13.14 -13.18
N TRP A 8 17.68 -13.45 -13.42
CA TRP A 8 16.82 -14.10 -12.44
C TRP A 8 17.11 -15.60 -12.41
N ASP A 9 17.59 -16.07 -11.28
CA ASP A 9 17.82 -17.48 -11.00
C ASP A 9 17.13 -17.84 -9.68
N ASN A 10 16.13 -18.71 -9.76
CA ASN A 10 15.33 -19.13 -8.61
C ASN A 10 16.21 -19.79 -7.51
N SER A 11 17.40 -20.33 -7.87
CA SER A 11 18.35 -20.91 -6.92
C SER A 11 19.00 -19.88 -6.00
N LYS A 12 18.98 -18.58 -6.37
CA LYS A 12 19.52 -17.47 -5.56
C LYS A 12 18.53 -16.90 -4.55
N TYR A 13 17.28 -17.38 -4.58
CA TYR A 13 16.28 -16.93 -3.66
C TYR A 13 16.49 -17.51 -2.25
N ALA A 14 16.88 -16.68 -1.31
CA ALA A 14 16.93 -17.04 0.11
C ALA A 14 15.63 -16.57 0.79
N PRO A 15 14.72 -17.48 1.15
CA PRO A 15 13.48 -17.12 1.82
C PRO A 15 13.75 -16.48 3.19
N CYS A 16 12.95 -15.49 3.55
CA CYS A 16 12.88 -14.96 4.92
C CYS A 16 11.46 -15.23 5.47
N GLN A 17 11.28 -15.15 6.77
CA GLN A 17 9.99 -15.44 7.41
C GLN A 17 8.80 -14.72 6.76
N TYR A 18 8.96 -13.44 6.39
CA TYR A 18 7.91 -12.65 5.73
C TYR A 18 7.57 -13.19 4.34
N ALA A 19 8.60 -13.54 3.56
CA ALA A 19 8.43 -14.11 2.24
C ALA A 19 7.78 -15.50 2.30
N THR A 20 8.22 -16.36 3.23
CA THR A 20 7.63 -17.68 3.44
C THR A 20 6.16 -17.56 3.78
N ARG A 21 5.81 -16.70 4.75
CA ARG A 21 4.43 -16.47 5.17
C ARG A 21 3.54 -15.98 4.01
N LEU A 22 4.02 -15.03 3.20
CA LEU A 22 3.29 -14.55 2.03
C LEU A 22 3.08 -15.67 1.01
N LEU A 23 4.16 -16.36 0.63
CA LEU A 23 4.10 -17.41 -0.39
C LEU A 23 3.23 -18.60 0.02
N ASP A 24 3.25 -18.99 1.28
CA ASP A 24 2.42 -20.08 1.79
C ASP A 24 0.93 -19.70 1.74
N LYS A 25 0.59 -18.45 2.10
CA LYS A 25 -0.77 -17.92 1.95
C LYS A 25 -1.22 -17.95 0.48
N LEU A 26 -0.39 -17.40 -0.44
CA LEU A 26 -0.74 -17.34 -1.85
C LEU A 26 -0.87 -18.73 -2.49
N ARG A 27 -0.01 -19.68 -2.14
CA ARG A 27 -0.11 -21.06 -2.61
C ARG A 27 -1.41 -21.72 -2.16
N LYS A 28 -1.76 -21.56 -0.88
CA LYS A 28 -3.03 -22.07 -0.36
C LYS A 28 -4.22 -21.45 -1.06
N MET A 29 -4.25 -20.13 -1.25
CA MET A 29 -5.32 -19.45 -1.97
C MET A 29 -5.41 -19.89 -3.43
N ASN A 30 -4.27 -20.18 -4.09
CA ASN A 30 -4.24 -20.69 -5.47
C ASN A 30 -5.00 -22.03 -5.64
N GLU A 31 -5.09 -22.85 -4.59
CA GLU A 31 -5.83 -24.12 -4.62
C GLU A 31 -7.34 -23.91 -4.68
N GLU A 32 -7.84 -22.74 -4.22
CA GLU A 32 -9.25 -22.45 -4.04
C GLU A 32 -9.84 -21.54 -5.16
N VAL A 33 -8.99 -20.92 -5.99
CA VAL A 33 -9.42 -19.92 -6.96
C VAL A 33 -9.36 -20.42 -8.42
N LYS A 34 -10.23 -19.87 -9.26
CA LYS A 34 -10.23 -20.18 -10.71
C LYS A 34 -9.06 -19.53 -11.48
N ARG A 35 -8.54 -18.42 -10.99
CA ARG A 35 -7.43 -17.66 -11.60
C ARG A 35 -6.28 -17.58 -10.60
N PRO A 36 -5.37 -18.55 -10.61
CA PRO A 36 -4.26 -18.55 -9.67
C PRO A 36 -3.27 -17.42 -9.95
N ILE A 37 -2.62 -16.92 -8.91
CA ILE A 37 -1.50 -15.98 -9.00
C ILE A 37 -0.26 -16.73 -9.53
N ASN A 38 0.51 -16.05 -10.37
CA ASN A 38 1.83 -16.55 -10.81
C ASN A 38 2.83 -16.41 -9.64
N ILE A 39 3.11 -17.51 -8.96
CA ILE A 39 4.01 -17.56 -7.80
C ILE A 39 5.45 -17.23 -8.20
N ASP A 40 5.90 -17.60 -9.40
CA ASP A 40 7.27 -17.31 -9.86
C ASP A 40 7.49 -15.81 -10.05
N GLU A 41 6.50 -15.08 -10.58
CA GLU A 41 6.55 -13.61 -10.66
C GLU A 41 6.57 -12.96 -9.27
N VAL A 42 5.84 -13.52 -8.29
CA VAL A 42 5.87 -13.03 -6.90
C VAL A 42 7.24 -13.28 -6.27
N ILE A 43 7.82 -14.47 -6.45
CA ILE A 43 9.17 -14.79 -5.94
C ILE A 43 10.21 -13.86 -6.57
N LYS A 44 10.10 -13.61 -7.86
CA LYS A 44 10.97 -12.68 -8.59
C LYS A 44 10.85 -11.26 -8.02
N ALA A 45 9.63 -10.77 -7.75
CA ALA A 45 9.41 -9.47 -7.12
C ALA A 45 10.03 -9.38 -5.72
N ILE A 46 9.88 -10.41 -4.89
CA ILE A 46 10.51 -10.49 -3.57
C ILE A 46 12.04 -10.43 -3.69
N TYR A 47 12.62 -11.13 -4.64
CA TYR A 47 14.07 -11.08 -4.89
C TYR A 47 14.54 -9.67 -5.21
N TYR A 48 13.86 -8.99 -6.14
CA TYR A 48 14.24 -7.62 -6.52
C TYR A 48 14.03 -6.62 -5.39
N ALA A 49 12.92 -6.70 -4.65
CA ALA A 49 12.72 -5.86 -3.47
C ALA A 49 13.85 -6.07 -2.43
N LYS A 50 14.22 -7.31 -2.13
CA LYS A 50 15.34 -7.62 -1.22
C LYS A 50 16.68 -7.14 -1.75
N LYS A 51 16.96 -7.34 -3.04
CA LYS A 51 18.21 -6.94 -3.69
C LYS A 51 18.41 -5.42 -3.61
N TYR A 52 17.39 -4.65 -3.94
CA TYR A 52 17.50 -3.20 -4.04
C TYR A 52 17.37 -2.47 -2.69
N HIS A 53 16.57 -2.97 -1.75
CA HIS A 53 16.58 -2.47 -0.38
C HIS A 53 17.84 -2.89 0.39
N GLY A 54 18.49 -4.00 0.01
CA GLY A 54 19.78 -4.42 0.56
C GLY A 54 19.77 -4.50 2.08
N SER A 55 20.69 -3.76 2.71
CA SER A 55 20.85 -3.69 4.17
C SER A 55 20.01 -2.61 4.84
N GLN A 56 19.08 -1.95 4.13
CA GLN A 56 18.21 -0.94 4.73
C GLN A 56 17.38 -1.54 5.85
N MET A 57 17.26 -0.80 6.96
CA MET A 57 16.51 -1.20 8.15
C MET A 57 15.40 -0.20 8.44
N ARG A 58 14.26 -0.67 8.91
CA ARG A 58 13.19 0.16 9.45
C ARG A 58 13.59 0.69 10.84
N GLN A 59 12.95 1.77 11.29
CA GLN A 59 13.14 2.28 12.66
C GLN A 59 12.69 1.27 13.74
N SER A 60 11.81 0.33 13.39
CA SER A 60 11.38 -0.78 14.24
C SER A 60 12.44 -1.90 14.38
N GLY A 61 13.56 -1.82 13.64
CA GLY A 61 14.67 -2.79 13.71
C GLY A 61 14.53 -3.96 12.73
N GLU A 62 13.52 -3.98 11.88
CA GLU A 62 13.31 -5.03 10.87
C GLU A 62 13.97 -4.66 9.54
N PRO A 63 14.35 -5.64 8.69
CA PRO A 63 14.77 -5.36 7.32
C PRO A 63 13.69 -4.59 6.56
N TYR A 64 14.07 -3.60 5.75
CA TYR A 64 13.10 -2.73 5.07
C TYR A 64 12.12 -3.51 4.20
N HIS A 65 12.58 -4.54 3.50
CA HIS A 65 11.75 -5.38 2.63
C HIS A 65 10.62 -6.13 3.37
N SER A 66 10.63 -6.19 4.71
CA SER A 66 9.51 -6.79 5.48
C SER A 66 8.21 -6.03 5.26
N HIS A 67 8.29 -4.69 5.17
CA HIS A 67 7.14 -3.81 4.99
C HIS A 67 6.33 -4.09 3.72
N PRO A 68 6.91 -4.04 2.51
CA PRO A 68 6.14 -4.31 1.31
C PRO A 68 5.61 -5.75 1.24
N LEU A 69 6.27 -6.70 1.88
CA LEU A 69 5.75 -8.08 1.97
C LEU A 69 4.51 -8.17 2.87
N GLU A 70 4.48 -7.45 4.00
CA GLU A 70 3.28 -7.35 4.85
C GLU A 70 2.14 -6.61 4.15
N VAL A 71 2.44 -5.54 3.39
CA VAL A 71 1.44 -4.86 2.55
C VAL A 71 0.84 -5.83 1.53
N ALA A 72 1.68 -6.57 0.78
CA ALA A 72 1.22 -7.56 -0.19
C ALA A 72 0.39 -8.69 0.47
N TYR A 73 0.78 -9.10 1.69
CA TYR A 73 0.03 -10.09 2.47
C TYR A 73 -1.39 -9.61 2.79
N MET A 74 -1.55 -8.35 3.19
CA MET A 74 -2.87 -7.76 3.48
C MET A 74 -3.69 -7.53 2.20
N VAL A 75 -3.06 -6.98 1.15
CA VAL A 75 -3.71 -6.72 -0.14
C VAL A 75 -4.30 -8.00 -0.75
N SER A 76 -3.63 -9.15 -0.58
CA SER A 76 -4.07 -10.43 -1.18
C SER A 76 -5.44 -10.91 -0.72
N ASP A 77 -5.97 -10.44 0.42
CA ASP A 77 -7.31 -10.75 0.89
C ASP A 77 -8.41 -9.98 0.13
N TYR A 78 -8.05 -8.90 -0.57
CA TYR A 78 -8.99 -8.00 -1.24
C TYR A 78 -8.83 -8.03 -2.77
N LEU A 79 -7.60 -8.08 -3.27
CA LEU A 79 -7.29 -8.10 -4.69
C LEU A 79 -6.30 -9.23 -4.99
N TYR A 80 -6.85 -10.35 -5.49
CA TYR A 80 -6.07 -11.54 -5.80
C TYR A 80 -5.66 -11.56 -7.29
N ARG A 81 -4.67 -10.72 -7.64
CA ARG A 81 -4.10 -10.58 -8.98
C ARG A 81 -2.58 -10.49 -8.92
N THR A 82 -1.90 -11.16 -9.86
CA THR A 82 -0.42 -11.20 -9.89
C THR A 82 0.19 -9.80 -9.97
N ASP A 83 -0.29 -8.95 -10.89
CA ASP A 83 0.20 -7.58 -11.06
C ASP A 83 0.08 -6.76 -9.78
N ILE A 84 -1.04 -6.85 -9.06
CA ILE A 84 -1.28 -6.11 -7.81
C ILE A 84 -0.36 -6.59 -6.68
N ILE A 85 -0.17 -7.91 -6.54
CA ILE A 85 0.73 -8.45 -5.51
C ILE A 85 2.18 -8.06 -5.81
N VAL A 86 2.61 -8.15 -7.08
CA VAL A 86 3.95 -7.71 -7.51
C VAL A 86 4.13 -6.21 -7.29
N THR A 87 3.15 -5.38 -7.67
CA THR A 87 3.16 -3.94 -7.41
C THR A 87 3.25 -3.63 -5.92
N SER A 88 2.49 -4.36 -5.07
CA SER A 88 2.55 -4.19 -3.62
C SER A 88 3.94 -4.48 -3.05
N ILE A 89 4.64 -5.49 -3.58
CA ILE A 89 6.00 -5.85 -3.17
C ILE A 89 7.03 -4.80 -3.60
N LEU A 90 6.78 -4.12 -4.72
CA LEU A 90 7.71 -3.16 -5.31
C LEU A 90 7.37 -1.69 -5.02
N HIS A 91 6.27 -1.40 -4.31
CA HIS A 91 5.65 -0.07 -4.25
C HIS A 91 6.57 1.06 -3.76
N ASP A 92 7.53 0.77 -2.89
CA ASP A 92 8.48 1.75 -2.35
C ASP A 92 9.82 1.78 -3.12
N THR A 93 10.05 0.85 -4.06
CA THR A 93 11.38 0.66 -4.67
C THR A 93 11.82 1.85 -5.53
N ILE A 94 10.93 2.49 -6.27
CA ILE A 94 11.26 3.70 -7.07
C ILE A 94 11.58 4.89 -6.15
N GLU A 95 10.91 5.00 -5.00
CA GLU A 95 11.10 6.13 -4.08
C GLU A 95 12.37 5.95 -3.22
N ASP A 96 12.68 4.74 -2.79
CA ASP A 96 13.65 4.47 -1.73
C ASP A 96 14.89 3.70 -2.20
N THR A 97 14.99 3.35 -3.49
CA THR A 97 16.12 2.59 -4.05
C THR A 97 16.55 3.11 -5.42
N GLU A 98 17.54 2.46 -6.03
CA GLU A 98 18.01 2.76 -7.40
C GLU A 98 17.17 2.07 -8.48
N LEU A 99 16.14 1.30 -8.12
CA LEU A 99 15.26 0.62 -9.09
C LEU A 99 14.37 1.65 -9.79
N THR A 100 14.50 1.78 -11.09
CA THR A 100 13.75 2.75 -11.88
C THR A 100 12.51 2.14 -12.52
N GLU A 101 11.54 2.98 -12.89
CA GLU A 101 10.36 2.57 -13.67
C GLU A 101 10.74 1.78 -14.92
N LYS A 102 11.76 2.23 -15.67
CA LYS A 102 12.23 1.53 -16.89
C LYS A 102 12.77 0.14 -16.59
N MET A 103 13.46 -0.03 -15.47
CA MET A 103 13.95 -1.34 -15.05
C MET A 103 12.79 -2.25 -14.65
N ILE A 104 11.79 -1.71 -13.95
CA ILE A 104 10.58 -2.47 -13.60
C ILE A 104 9.81 -2.87 -14.85
N ALA A 105 9.65 -1.96 -15.82
CA ALA A 105 8.99 -2.25 -17.10
C ALA A 105 9.69 -3.40 -17.86
N TYR A 106 11.01 -3.38 -17.90
CA TYR A 106 11.80 -4.43 -18.53
C TYR A 106 11.65 -5.80 -17.85
N ILE A 107 11.57 -5.82 -16.50
CA ILE A 107 11.56 -7.05 -15.69
C ILE A 107 10.15 -7.62 -15.53
N PHE A 108 9.14 -6.75 -15.30
CA PHE A 108 7.78 -7.12 -14.89
C PHE A 108 6.70 -6.63 -15.85
N GLY A 109 7.07 -5.87 -16.88
CA GLY A 109 6.15 -5.28 -17.86
C GLY A 109 5.65 -3.88 -17.49
N GLU A 110 5.14 -3.18 -18.50
CA GLU A 110 4.72 -1.78 -18.41
C GLU A 110 3.59 -1.55 -17.40
N GLN A 111 2.68 -2.50 -17.23
CA GLN A 111 1.57 -2.39 -16.31
C GLN A 111 2.06 -2.27 -14.86
N VAL A 112 2.92 -3.18 -14.42
CA VAL A 112 3.49 -3.15 -13.07
C VAL A 112 4.33 -1.89 -12.87
N ALA A 113 5.15 -1.52 -13.86
CA ALA A 113 5.98 -0.32 -13.79
C ALA A 113 5.13 0.95 -13.59
N SER A 114 4.07 1.11 -14.38
CA SER A 114 3.13 2.23 -14.24
C SER A 114 2.44 2.24 -12.88
N GLN A 115 2.02 1.09 -12.37
CA GLN A 115 1.38 0.99 -11.05
C GLN A 115 2.34 1.36 -9.91
N VAL A 116 3.62 0.94 -9.98
CA VAL A 116 4.64 1.29 -8.98
C VAL A 116 5.00 2.79 -9.08
N GLU A 117 5.12 3.35 -10.30
CA GLU A 117 5.33 4.79 -10.48
C GLU A 117 4.15 5.61 -9.94
N ASP A 118 2.92 5.14 -10.11
CA ASP A 118 1.74 5.80 -9.53
C ASP A 118 1.82 5.92 -8.01
N LEU A 119 2.41 4.94 -7.34
CA LEU A 119 2.61 4.90 -5.88
C LEU A 119 3.83 5.70 -5.42
N SER A 120 4.73 6.08 -6.31
CA SER A 120 5.86 6.96 -5.99
C SER A 120 5.40 8.41 -5.79
N ARG A 121 5.86 9.04 -4.71
CA ARG A 121 5.64 10.47 -4.47
C ARG A 121 6.65 11.35 -5.19
N ASN A 122 7.71 10.78 -5.75
CA ASN A 122 8.69 11.50 -6.53
C ASN A 122 8.14 11.75 -7.93
N LYS A 123 7.71 12.97 -8.22
CA LYS A 123 7.18 13.38 -9.53
C LYS A 123 8.14 14.35 -10.21
N PRO A 124 8.05 14.54 -11.55
CA PRO A 124 8.96 15.43 -12.29
C PRO A 124 9.02 16.86 -11.76
N HIS A 125 7.95 17.31 -11.10
CA HIS A 125 7.85 18.67 -10.53
C HIS A 125 8.15 18.73 -9.03
N GLY A 126 8.63 17.63 -8.42
CA GLY A 126 8.94 17.52 -7.00
C GLY A 126 8.17 16.44 -6.28
N LYS A 127 8.42 16.33 -4.98
CA LYS A 127 7.78 15.31 -4.13
C LYS A 127 6.39 15.78 -3.71
N ILE A 128 5.37 14.99 -4.05
CA ILE A 128 3.97 15.22 -3.66
C ILE A 128 3.67 14.65 -2.26
N SER A 129 2.61 15.14 -1.64
CA SER A 129 2.08 14.57 -0.39
C SER A 129 1.36 13.23 -0.63
N SER A 130 1.14 12.45 0.42
CA SER A 130 0.30 11.25 0.33
C SER A 130 -1.14 11.60 -0.02
N ALA A 131 -1.63 12.75 0.43
CA ALA A 131 -2.95 13.30 0.09
C ALA A 131 -3.10 13.54 -1.41
N GLU A 132 -2.16 14.29 -2.00
CA GLU A 132 -2.16 14.56 -3.44
C GLU A 132 -2.08 13.27 -4.26
N MET A 133 -1.29 12.29 -3.82
CA MET A 133 -1.23 10.98 -4.48
C MET A 133 -2.58 10.28 -4.46
N VAL A 134 -3.24 10.20 -3.29
CA VAL A 134 -4.56 9.58 -3.14
C VAL A 134 -5.58 10.26 -4.05
N GLU A 135 -5.56 11.60 -4.12
CA GLU A 135 -6.44 12.37 -4.99
C GLU A 135 -6.21 12.05 -6.48
N ILE A 136 -4.94 11.96 -6.90
CA ILE A 136 -4.57 11.62 -8.28
C ILE A 136 -5.07 10.22 -8.63
N LEU A 137 -4.81 9.22 -7.78
CA LEU A 137 -5.26 7.84 -8.00
C LEU A 137 -6.78 7.75 -8.12
N TYR A 138 -7.49 8.47 -7.25
CA TYR A 138 -8.95 8.52 -7.29
C TYR A 138 -9.47 9.15 -8.58
N LYS A 139 -8.98 10.33 -8.97
CA LYS A 139 -9.37 11.02 -10.22
C LYS A 139 -9.11 10.16 -11.46
N GLN A 140 -8.03 9.38 -11.44
CA GLN A 140 -7.67 8.48 -12.53
C GLN A 140 -8.39 7.12 -12.46
N LYS A 141 -9.26 6.91 -11.47
CA LYS A 141 -9.99 5.64 -11.23
C LYS A 141 -9.07 4.43 -11.03
N LYS A 142 -7.86 4.65 -10.51
CA LYS A 142 -6.87 3.62 -10.19
C LYS A 142 -7.11 3.07 -8.77
N TYR A 143 -8.31 2.53 -8.55
CA TYR A 143 -8.77 2.10 -7.21
C TYR A 143 -7.99 0.91 -6.65
N ASP A 144 -7.53 0.01 -7.52
CA ASP A 144 -6.68 -1.12 -7.18
C ASP A 144 -5.31 -0.66 -6.63
N VAL A 145 -4.70 0.34 -7.26
CA VAL A 145 -3.45 0.96 -6.79
C VAL A 145 -3.69 1.77 -5.50
N ALA A 146 -4.82 2.49 -5.40
CA ALA A 146 -5.21 3.23 -4.20
C ALA A 146 -5.40 2.30 -2.99
N LEU A 147 -5.88 1.07 -3.20
CA LEU A 147 -6.00 0.06 -2.15
C LEU A 147 -4.63 -0.35 -1.58
N ILE A 148 -3.61 -0.49 -2.42
CA ILE A 148 -2.23 -0.74 -1.95
C ILE A 148 -1.80 0.37 -0.98
N LYS A 149 -2.10 1.63 -1.31
CA LYS A 149 -1.75 2.78 -0.45
C LYS A 149 -2.51 2.80 0.88
N LEU A 150 -3.74 2.28 0.92
CA LEU A 150 -4.48 2.09 2.18
C LEU A 150 -3.78 1.06 3.08
N PHE A 151 -3.34 -0.07 2.55
CA PHE A 151 -2.64 -1.08 3.33
C PHE A 151 -1.23 -0.65 3.74
N ASP A 152 -0.51 0.11 2.90
CA ASP A 152 0.73 0.78 3.30
C ASP A 152 0.48 1.68 4.53
N ARG A 153 -0.60 2.49 4.52
CA ARG A 153 -0.98 3.34 5.65
C ARG A 153 -1.29 2.53 6.91
N ILE A 154 -2.04 1.43 6.80
CA ILE A 154 -2.34 0.53 7.93
C ILE A 154 -1.05 0.00 8.54
N HIS A 155 -0.14 -0.53 7.73
CA HIS A 155 1.12 -1.07 8.24
C HIS A 155 2.00 0.02 8.89
N ASN A 156 2.01 1.22 8.32
CA ASN A 156 2.72 2.36 8.92
C ASN A 156 2.13 2.78 10.27
N LEU A 157 0.81 2.71 10.46
CA LEU A 157 0.14 2.94 11.75
C LEU A 157 0.45 1.83 12.75
N GLN A 158 0.50 0.56 12.34
CA GLN A 158 0.87 -0.57 13.22
C GLN A 158 2.27 -0.41 13.81
N THR A 159 3.17 0.22 13.08
CA THR A 159 4.56 0.48 13.50
C THR A 159 4.81 1.92 13.98
N LEU A 160 3.74 2.67 14.30
CA LEU A 160 3.83 4.10 14.63
C LEU A 160 4.60 4.39 15.93
N GLY A 161 4.60 3.45 16.88
CA GLY A 161 5.18 3.63 18.21
C GLY A 161 6.69 3.92 18.25
N VAL A 162 7.42 3.68 17.15
CA VAL A 162 8.86 3.98 17.03
C VAL A 162 9.14 5.38 16.45
N LYS A 163 8.10 6.13 16.08
CA LYS A 163 8.23 7.48 15.50
C LYS A 163 8.25 8.55 16.61
N SER A 164 8.84 9.72 16.32
CA SER A 164 8.70 10.88 17.22
C SER A 164 7.23 11.29 17.36
N PRO A 165 6.83 11.87 18.50
CA PRO A 165 5.46 12.32 18.73
C PRO A 165 4.93 13.27 17.64
N GLU A 166 5.75 14.20 17.15
CA GLU A 166 5.38 15.16 16.10
C GLU A 166 5.11 14.42 14.77
N LYS A 167 5.96 13.45 14.42
CA LYS A 167 5.79 12.65 13.21
C LYS A 167 4.59 11.72 13.31
N ALA A 168 4.36 11.13 14.48
CA ALA A 168 3.19 10.31 14.74
C ALA A 168 1.90 11.12 14.60
N ARG A 169 1.84 12.34 15.20
CA ARG A 169 0.71 13.25 15.06
C ARG A 169 0.40 13.55 13.60
N LYS A 170 1.40 13.95 12.82
CA LYS A 170 1.22 14.25 11.39
C LYS A 170 0.66 13.07 10.61
N ILE A 171 1.15 11.85 10.88
CA ILE A 171 0.66 10.63 10.22
C ILE A 171 -0.80 10.36 10.60
N ILE A 172 -1.19 10.56 11.86
CA ILE A 172 -2.56 10.38 12.32
C ILE A 172 -3.49 11.43 11.68
N GLU A 173 -3.12 12.71 11.69
CA GLU A 173 -3.89 13.79 11.07
C GLU A 173 -4.12 13.51 9.58
N GLU A 174 -3.07 13.17 8.83
CA GLU A 174 -3.16 12.81 7.41
C GLU A 174 -4.04 11.57 7.20
N THR A 175 -3.97 10.57 8.10
CA THR A 175 -4.82 9.38 8.01
C THR A 175 -6.30 9.72 8.17
N ILE A 176 -6.63 10.57 9.14
CA ILE A 176 -8.00 10.99 9.39
C ILE A 176 -8.54 11.81 8.22
N GLN A 177 -7.77 12.75 7.71
CA GLN A 177 -8.20 13.65 6.66
C GLN A 177 -8.35 13.01 5.29
N GLU A 178 -7.48 12.06 4.95
CA GLU A 178 -7.36 11.55 3.59
C GLU A 178 -7.74 10.07 3.47
N PHE A 179 -7.17 9.22 4.33
CA PHE A 179 -7.31 7.77 4.17
C PHE A 179 -8.65 7.24 4.69
N LEU A 180 -9.23 7.85 5.74
CA LEU A 180 -10.60 7.51 6.16
C LEU A 180 -11.61 7.92 5.09
N VAL A 181 -11.40 9.06 4.44
CA VAL A 181 -12.23 9.52 3.34
C VAL A 181 -12.12 8.53 2.18
N LEU A 182 -10.90 8.19 1.75
CA LEU A 182 -10.68 7.21 0.69
C LEU A 182 -11.34 5.86 1.00
N SER A 183 -11.18 5.33 2.21
CA SER A 183 -11.80 4.06 2.61
C SER A 183 -13.33 4.11 2.57
N THR A 184 -13.91 5.26 2.86
CA THR A 184 -15.36 5.48 2.76
C THR A 184 -15.83 5.47 1.30
N TYR A 185 -15.10 6.13 0.40
CA TYR A 185 -15.42 6.13 -1.04
C TYR A 185 -15.26 4.76 -1.69
N LEU A 186 -14.24 4.01 -1.28
CA LEU A 186 -14.03 2.65 -1.75
C LEU A 186 -15.00 1.64 -1.09
N VAL A 187 -15.90 2.11 -0.21
CA VAL A 187 -16.90 1.27 0.51
C VAL A 187 -16.23 0.16 1.33
N LEU A 188 -15.04 0.44 1.86
CA LEU A 188 -14.22 -0.50 2.62
C LEU A 188 -14.42 -0.29 4.14
N SER A 189 -15.60 -0.61 4.65
CA SER A 189 -15.98 -0.38 6.04
C SER A 189 -15.02 -1.02 7.05
N GLU A 190 -14.56 -2.23 6.82
CA GLU A 190 -13.61 -2.93 7.69
C GLU A 190 -12.26 -2.21 7.75
N ILE A 191 -11.72 -1.78 6.61
CA ILE A 191 -10.48 -1.00 6.54
C ILE A 191 -10.66 0.35 7.25
N LYS A 192 -11.80 1.01 7.05
CA LYS A 192 -12.14 2.25 7.75
C LYS A 192 -12.09 2.07 9.27
N TYR A 193 -12.75 1.04 9.81
CA TYR A 193 -12.74 0.75 11.24
C TYR A 193 -11.33 0.43 11.74
N GLN A 194 -10.56 -0.32 11.00
CA GLN A 194 -9.18 -0.65 11.35
C GLN A 194 -8.29 0.61 11.41
N LEU A 195 -8.41 1.53 10.45
CA LEU A 195 -7.70 2.81 10.46
C LEU A 195 -8.09 3.65 11.68
N MET A 196 -9.40 3.72 11.98
CA MET A 196 -9.92 4.44 13.15
C MET A 196 -9.37 3.87 14.46
N GLU A 197 -9.41 2.56 14.62
CA GLU A 197 -8.88 1.88 15.82
C GLU A 197 -7.39 2.16 16.01
N LEU A 198 -6.59 2.03 14.94
CA LEU A 198 -5.16 2.30 14.98
C LEU A 198 -4.86 3.77 15.31
N CYS A 199 -5.62 4.72 14.76
CA CYS A 199 -5.47 6.13 15.11
C CYS A 199 -5.85 6.39 16.57
N SER A 200 -6.94 5.81 17.07
CA SER A 200 -7.39 6.02 18.46
C SER A 200 -6.40 5.50 19.49
N LYS A 201 -5.76 4.37 19.21
CA LYS A 201 -4.73 3.76 20.06
C LYS A 201 -3.57 4.71 20.37
N TYR A 202 -3.22 5.57 19.43
CA TYR A 202 -2.12 6.55 19.60
C TYR A 202 -2.60 7.95 19.97
N SER A 203 -3.87 8.28 19.78
CA SER A 203 -4.43 9.59 20.12
C SER A 203 -4.42 9.86 21.61
N THR A 204 -4.67 8.85 22.45
CA THR A 204 -4.63 8.96 23.92
C THR A 204 -3.22 9.28 24.44
N VAL A 205 -2.19 8.92 23.70
CA VAL A 205 -0.78 9.22 24.04
C VAL A 205 -0.37 10.60 23.55
N THR A 206 -0.95 11.06 22.43
CA THR A 206 -0.52 12.28 21.73
C THR A 206 -1.41 13.50 22.05
N TYR A 207 -2.65 13.28 22.50
CA TYR A 207 -3.64 14.31 22.82
C TYR A 207 -4.22 14.07 24.22
N PRO A 208 -3.59 14.59 25.30
CA PRO A 208 -4.07 14.39 26.69
C PRO A 208 -5.41 15.05 27.01
N SER A 209 -5.93 15.93 26.16
CA SER A 209 -7.20 16.58 26.38
C SER A 209 -7.70 17.27 25.12
N THR A 210 -8.79 16.89 24.51
CA THR A 210 -9.72 17.72 23.71
C THR A 210 -10.07 17.31 22.29
N LEU A 211 -9.44 16.34 21.65
CA LEU A 211 -10.05 15.84 20.43
C LEU A 211 -10.65 14.45 20.69
N ASP A 212 -11.95 14.47 21.01
CA ASP A 212 -12.77 13.29 20.94
C ASP A 212 -12.79 12.84 19.46
N LEU A 213 -12.00 11.80 19.17
CA LEU A 213 -11.90 11.22 17.81
C LEU A 213 -13.30 10.84 17.31
N TYR A 214 -14.20 10.45 18.22
CA TYR A 214 -15.60 10.16 17.94
C TYR A 214 -16.38 11.42 17.52
N SER A 215 -16.06 12.61 18.04
CA SER A 215 -16.72 13.86 17.62
C SER A 215 -16.25 14.30 16.24
N LEU A 216 -14.99 14.06 15.87
CA LEU A 216 -14.49 14.28 14.51
C LEU A 216 -15.10 13.29 13.50
N LEU A 217 -15.40 12.08 13.94
CA LEU A 217 -15.92 11.00 13.09
C LEU A 217 -17.45 10.97 13.02
N SER A 218 -18.15 11.57 14.00
CA SER A 218 -19.61 11.73 14.04
C SER A 218 -20.09 13.02 13.38
N MET A 219 -19.20 13.85 12.89
CA MET A 219 -19.59 15.02 12.12
C MET A 219 -20.15 14.56 10.76
N ASP A 220 -21.47 14.48 10.64
CA ASP A 220 -22.21 14.43 9.35
C ASP A 220 -21.86 15.63 8.44
N ASN A 221 -21.05 16.56 8.91
CA ASN A 221 -20.52 17.73 8.24
C ASN A 221 -19.02 17.64 7.92
N PHE A 222 -18.42 16.45 7.85
CA PHE A 222 -17.07 16.34 7.35
C PHE A 222 -17.07 16.75 5.87
N GLN A 223 -16.80 18.04 5.63
CA GLN A 223 -16.49 18.49 4.28
C GLN A 223 -15.07 18.00 3.97
N PRO A 224 -14.91 17.03 3.03
CA PRO A 224 -13.59 16.63 2.58
C PRO A 224 -12.88 17.89 2.06
N LEU A 225 -11.60 18.03 2.35
CA LEU A 225 -10.75 19.11 1.81
C LEU A 225 -10.79 19.19 0.27
N PHE A 226 -11.34 18.18 -0.38
CA PHE A 226 -11.51 18.10 -1.82
C PHE A 226 -12.99 18.18 -2.21
N PRO A 227 -13.44 19.30 -2.82
CA PRO A 227 -14.83 19.45 -3.28
C PRO A 227 -15.24 18.47 -4.40
N ILE A 228 -14.30 17.67 -4.90
CA ILE A 228 -14.48 16.74 -6.02
C ILE A 228 -15.34 15.52 -5.63
N PHE A 229 -15.48 15.25 -4.35
CA PHE A 229 -16.15 14.06 -3.84
C PHE A 229 -17.68 14.18 -3.67
N GLN A 230 -18.29 15.29 -4.07
CA GLN A 230 -19.71 15.55 -3.77
C GLN A 230 -20.72 14.98 -4.80
N ASN A 231 -20.29 14.40 -5.93
CA ASN A 231 -21.22 14.19 -7.05
C ASN A 231 -21.31 12.79 -7.68
N ASP A 232 -20.87 11.70 -7.06
CA ASP A 232 -20.99 10.39 -7.72
C ASP A 232 -21.82 9.37 -6.91
N ALA A 233 -23.13 9.40 -7.14
CA ALA A 233 -24.08 8.37 -6.66
C ALA A 233 -23.92 7.01 -7.39
N ASP A 234 -23.13 6.94 -8.48
CA ASP A 234 -22.99 5.76 -9.34
C ASP A 234 -21.95 4.73 -8.89
N GLN A 235 -21.26 4.98 -7.77
CA GLN A 235 -20.06 4.23 -7.37
C GLN A 235 -20.30 2.96 -6.55
N LYS A 236 -21.51 2.69 -6.07
CA LYS A 236 -21.80 1.46 -5.30
C LYS A 236 -21.58 0.15 -6.09
N CYS A 237 -21.41 0.24 -7.39
CA CYS A 237 -21.31 -0.93 -8.28
C CYS A 237 -19.86 -1.39 -8.58
N THR A 238 -18.84 -0.54 -8.38
CA THR A 238 -17.52 -0.78 -8.99
C THR A 238 -16.64 -1.72 -8.17
N LEU A 239 -16.68 -1.65 -6.85
CA LEU A 239 -15.85 -2.52 -6.00
C LEU A 239 -16.47 -3.91 -5.76
N GLN A 240 -17.81 -4.00 -5.67
CA GLN A 240 -18.48 -5.31 -5.67
C GLN A 240 -18.24 -6.09 -6.97
N LEU A 241 -18.02 -5.40 -8.10
CA LEU A 241 -17.60 -6.01 -9.36
C LEU A 241 -16.13 -6.42 -9.39
N MET A 242 -15.24 -5.73 -8.65
CA MET A 242 -13.81 -6.08 -8.58
C MET A 242 -13.53 -7.29 -7.68
N VAL A 243 -14.38 -7.56 -6.69
CA VAL A 243 -14.30 -8.73 -5.80
C VAL A 243 -14.95 -9.97 -6.43
N SER A 244 -15.81 -9.79 -7.46
CA SER A 244 -16.54 -10.87 -8.12
C SER A 244 -16.01 -11.25 -9.51
N LEU A 245 -14.92 -10.65 -9.99
CA LEU A 245 -14.21 -10.99 -11.22
C LEU A 245 -12.87 -11.67 -10.94
#